data_eb111aa880f83d62d91b1147275f7d2c
#
_entry.id   eb111aa880f83d62d91b1147275f7d2c
#
_cell.length_a   1.000
_cell.length_b   1.000
_cell.length_c   1.000
_cell.angle_alpha   90.00
_cell.angle_beta   90.00
_cell.angle_gamma   90.00
#
_symmetry.space_group_name_H-M   'P 1'
#
loop_
_entity.id
_entity.type
_entity.pdbx_description
1 polymer ?
#
loop_
_entity_poly.entity_id
_entity_poly.type
_entity_poly.pdbx_seq_one_letter_code
_entity_poly.pdbx_strand_id
1 'polypeptide(L)' 'MSRAIYELQGFAITLDKVALVSRVFTADNNEGYQFNISLSSELRLPVKFPTRTDADLERQLFLKALKES' A
#
# COMPACT_ATOMS: atom_id res chain seq x y z
N MET A 1 -1.96 -2.94 24.24
CA MET A 1 -2.33 -2.30 23.01
C MET A 1 -1.75 -3.05 21.81
N SER A 2 -2.59 -3.56 20.96
CA SER A 2 -2.11 -4.33 19.84
C SER A 2 -1.72 -3.42 18.69
N ARG A 3 -0.73 -3.86 17.92
CA ARG A 3 -0.36 -3.17 16.70
C ARG A 3 -1.05 -3.85 15.54
N ALA A 4 -1.65 -3.07 14.69
CA ALA A 4 -2.25 -3.61 13.49
C ALA A 4 -1.17 -3.83 12.44
N ILE A 5 -1.13 -5.02 11.90
CA ILE A 5 -0.18 -5.39 10.87
C ILE A 5 -0.96 -5.83 9.64
N TYR A 6 -0.55 -5.34 8.49
CA TYR A 6 -1.18 -5.68 7.22
C TYR A 6 -0.15 -6.34 6.31
N GLU A 7 -0.46 -7.52 5.82
CA GLU A 7 0.44 -8.23 4.91
C GLU A 7 0.08 -7.91 3.47
N LEU A 8 1.08 -7.48 2.72
CA LEU A 8 0.88 -7.02 1.36
C LEU A 8 2.08 -7.43 0.53
N GLN A 9 1.86 -8.31 -0.44
CA GLN A 9 2.90 -8.77 -1.37
C GLN A 9 4.17 -9.24 -0.68
N GLY A 10 4.02 -9.99 0.38
CA GLY A 10 5.17 -10.54 1.09
C GLY A 10 5.76 -9.62 2.14
N PHE A 11 5.20 -8.43 2.31
CA PHE A 11 5.67 -7.50 3.34
C PHE A 11 4.64 -7.42 4.46
N ALA A 12 5.10 -7.43 5.69
CA ALA A 12 4.26 -7.18 6.85
C ALA A 12 4.46 -5.71 7.24
N ILE A 13 3.40 -4.93 7.12
CA ILE A 13 3.46 -3.49 7.33
C ILE A 13 2.79 -3.14 8.65
N THR A 14 3.52 -2.47 9.53
CA THR A 14 2.95 -1.97 10.77
C THR A 14 2.17 -0.71 10.45
N LEU A 15 0.86 -0.76 10.61
CA LEU A 15 -0.01 0.31 10.13
C LEU A 15 0.22 1.64 10.82
N ASP A 16 0.64 1.64 12.07
CA ASP A 16 0.90 2.89 12.77
C ASP A 16 2.16 3.61 12.26
N LYS A 17 2.93 2.96 11.40
CA LYS A 17 4.10 3.59 10.79
C LYS A 17 3.81 4.19 9.43
N VAL A 18 2.62 3.99 8.90
CA VAL A 18 2.28 4.50 7.58
C VAL A 18 1.99 5.99 7.68
N ALA A 19 2.70 6.78 6.90
CA ALA A 19 2.53 8.22 6.88
C ALA A 19 1.64 8.66 5.72
N LEU A 20 1.69 7.94 4.60
CA LEU A 20 0.98 8.39 3.42
C LEU A 20 0.84 7.24 2.41
N VAL A 21 -0.27 7.22 1.69
CA VAL A 21 -0.53 6.24 0.63
C VAL A 21 -0.88 7.00 -0.62
N SER A 22 -0.17 6.74 -1.72
CA SER A 22 -0.42 7.45 -2.96
C SER A 22 -1.65 6.89 -3.67
N ARG A 23 -2.09 7.60 -4.71
CA ARG A 23 -3.12 7.08 -5.60
C ARG A 23 -2.53 5.99 -6.47
N VAL A 24 -3.39 5.23 -7.13
CA VAL A 24 -2.97 4.24 -8.11
C VAL A 24 -2.55 4.97 -9.39
N PHE A 25 -1.42 4.58 -9.95
CA PHE A 25 -0.93 5.14 -11.20
C PHE A 25 -0.23 4.05 -12.00
N THR A 26 0.01 4.35 -13.28
CA THR A 26 0.66 3.39 -14.16
C THR A 26 2.13 3.25 -13.78
N ALA A 27 2.58 2.01 -13.63
CA ALA A 27 3.98 1.75 -13.33
C ALA A 27 4.85 2.13 -14.52
N ASP A 28 6.13 2.32 -14.26
CA ASP A 28 7.09 2.63 -15.31
C ASP A 28 7.05 1.55 -16.39
N ASN A 29 7.25 1.95 -17.64
CA ASN A 29 7.26 1.04 -18.80
C ASN A 29 5.92 0.37 -19.05
N ASN A 30 4.85 0.93 -18.51
CA ASN A 30 3.49 0.39 -18.70
C ASN A 30 3.36 -1.06 -18.28
N GLU A 31 4.11 -1.46 -17.28
CA GLU A 31 4.09 -2.85 -16.80
C GLU A 31 3.14 -3.06 -15.63
N GLY A 32 1.98 -2.44 -15.70
CA GLY A 32 0.97 -2.62 -14.68
C GLY A 32 0.69 -1.33 -13.94
N TYR A 33 0.13 -1.47 -12.75
CA TYR A 33 -0.29 -0.34 -11.95
C TYR A 33 0.31 -0.44 -10.56
N GLN A 34 0.52 0.70 -9.92
CA GLN A 34 1.11 0.69 -8.58
C GLN A 34 0.58 1.82 -7.75
N PHE A 35 0.72 1.68 -6.45
CA PHE A 35 0.62 2.81 -5.54
C PHE A 35 1.76 2.70 -4.54
N ASN A 36 2.14 3.82 -3.95
CA ASN A 36 3.28 3.87 -3.03
C ASN A 36 2.79 4.06 -1.61
N ILE A 37 3.48 3.40 -0.69
CA ILE A 37 3.23 3.58 0.74
C ILE A 37 4.48 4.19 1.33
N SER A 38 4.33 5.34 1.99
CA SER A 38 5.44 6.00 2.66
C SER A 38 5.35 5.74 4.15
N LEU A 39 6.44 5.30 4.73
CA LEU A 39 6.50 4.99 6.15
C LEU A 39 7.20 6.11 6.89
N SER A 40 6.99 6.18 8.20
CA SER A 40 7.51 7.28 9.00
C SER A 40 9.03 7.34 9.04
N SER A 41 9.70 6.27 8.67
CA SER A 41 11.16 6.22 8.61
C SER A 41 11.71 6.68 7.27
N GLU A 42 10.91 7.37 6.46
CA GLU A 42 11.26 7.82 5.11
C GLU A 42 11.41 6.68 4.13
N LEU A 43 11.02 5.48 4.53
CA LEU A 43 11.03 4.34 3.65
C LEU A 43 9.81 4.40 2.73
N ARG A 44 10.01 4.16 1.45
CA ARG A 44 8.93 4.13 0.48
C ARG A 44 8.79 2.74 -0.10
N LEU A 45 7.58 2.23 -0.07
CA LEU A 45 7.30 0.89 -0.57
C LEU A 45 6.38 0.96 -1.78
N PRO A 46 6.90 0.71 -2.98
CA PRO A 46 6.03 0.64 -4.16
C PRO A 46 5.35 -0.73 -4.21
N VAL A 47 4.05 -0.73 -4.47
CA VAL A 47 3.27 -1.96 -4.53
C VAL A 47 2.69 -2.07 -5.92
N LYS A 48 3.08 -3.09 -6.68
CA LYS A 48 2.73 -3.22 -8.09
C LYS A 48 1.72 -4.35 -8.29
N PHE A 49 0.83 -4.14 -9.25
CA PHE A 49 -0.22 -5.11 -9.58
C PHE A 49 -0.36 -5.22 -11.09
N PRO A 50 -0.77 -6.39 -11.58
CA PRO A 50 -0.91 -6.57 -13.04
C PRO A 50 -2.09 -5.81 -13.64
N THR A 51 -3.13 -5.51 -12.86
CA THR A 51 -4.30 -4.80 -13.38
C THR A 51 -4.65 -3.64 -12.44
N ARG A 52 -5.32 -2.64 -13.02
CA ARG A 52 -5.76 -1.50 -12.23
C ARG A 52 -6.82 -1.90 -11.20
N THR A 53 -7.69 -2.82 -11.57
CA THR A 53 -8.72 -3.28 -10.66
C THR A 53 -8.11 -3.88 -9.40
N ASP A 54 -7.08 -4.72 -9.57
CA ASP A 54 -6.40 -5.31 -8.42
C ASP A 54 -5.73 -4.25 -7.56
N ALA A 55 -5.08 -3.28 -8.21
CA ALA A 55 -4.40 -2.20 -7.48
C ALA A 55 -5.41 -1.37 -6.69
N ASP A 56 -6.53 -1.00 -7.33
CA ASP A 56 -7.55 -0.20 -6.65
C ASP A 56 -8.16 -0.96 -5.48
N LEU A 57 -8.46 -2.24 -5.69
CA LEU A 57 -9.05 -3.04 -4.63
C LEU A 57 -8.13 -3.16 -3.44
N GLU A 58 -6.88 -3.47 -3.68
CA GLU A 58 -5.92 -3.62 -2.58
C GLU A 58 -5.71 -2.30 -1.85
N ARG A 59 -5.65 -1.21 -2.61
CA ARG A 59 -5.52 0.11 -2.00
C ARG A 59 -6.70 0.41 -1.09
N GLN A 60 -7.92 0.10 -1.54
CA GLN A 60 -9.10 0.33 -0.72
C GLN A 60 -9.08 -0.50 0.55
N LEU A 61 -8.68 -1.75 0.44
CA LEU A 61 -8.59 -2.62 1.61
C LEU A 61 -7.54 -2.11 2.59
N PHE A 62 -6.41 -1.64 2.07
CA PHE A 62 -5.35 -1.11 2.90
C PHE A 62 -5.80 0.16 3.62
N LEU A 63 -6.48 1.05 2.90
CA LEU A 63 -6.98 2.28 3.52
C LEU A 63 -8.04 1.97 4.58
N LYS A 64 -8.88 0.97 4.33
CA LYS A 64 -9.85 0.56 5.33
C LYS A 64 -9.15 0.05 6.60
N ALA A 65 -8.10 -0.75 6.42
CA ALA A 65 -7.33 -1.25 7.56
C ALA A 65 -6.72 -0.09 8.34
N LEU A 66 -6.22 0.93 7.65
CA LEU A 66 -5.66 2.10 8.31
C LEU A 66 -6.71 2.84 9.14
N LYS A 67 -7.92 2.97 8.60
CA LYS A 67 -8.98 3.66 9.33
C LYS A 67 -9.42 2.90 10.57
N GLU A 68 -9.31 1.58 10.53
CA GLU A 68 -9.78 0.73 11.62
C GLU A 68 -8.70 0.39 12.63
N SER A 69 -7.48 0.81 12.39
CA SER A 69 -6.37 0.49 13.28
C SER A 69 -6.25 1.46 14.45
#